data_2d5d71f24e720567fb0f446088dc4796
#
_entry.id   2d5d71f24e720567fb0f446088dc4796
#
_cell.length_a   1.000
_cell.length_b   1.000
_cell.length_c   1.000
_cell.angle_alpha   90.00
_cell.angle_beta   90.00
_cell.angle_gamma   90.00
#
_symmetry.space_group_name_H-M   'P 1'
#
loop_
_entity.id
_entity.type
_entity.pdbx_description
1 polymer ?
#
loop_
_entity_poly.entity_id
_entity_poly.type
_entity_poly.pdbx_seq_one_letter_code
_entity_poly.pdbx_strand_id
1 'polypeptide(L)'
;YGLGAIKGVGQAAVENMITERESGGPFRTLRDFCRRIDHKQTNRRVLEALIRAGAMDSLGANRATLMNQLPGAIQAAEQQSRAQAAGQDDLFGLAAPVQQAAGDDVADAGEVLPEWSEAVRLAGERETLGLFLTGHPITEYERELRPITSGRIADIGGAKPVGGNEGGWRGPGKNVTVAGLVLEIRKRGNRTSFILDDRSGRIEVTLFEDVFQQYRALIARDAILVVEGNLRFDDFADDWRISARKIIDVAQAREQFARRLVLRWPSGTNGDGSHVIAALERALRPNRGGRCAVAIRYAGDAASANVVLGDDWCVRPSQDLIERLGQIVGREGVELVYAPQ
;
A
#
# COMPACT_ATOMS: atom_id res chain seq x y z
N TYR A 1 -17.86 6.27 -6.12
CA TYR A 1 -17.73 6.60 -4.71
C TYR A 1 -18.00 8.10 -4.55
N GLY A 2 -18.95 8.49 -3.70
CA GLY A 2 -19.30 9.90 -3.52
C GLY A 2 -18.34 10.62 -2.59
N LEU A 3 -18.06 11.92 -2.82
CA LEU A 3 -17.15 12.73 -1.99
C LEU A 3 -17.55 12.76 -0.50
N GLY A 4 -18.87 12.68 -0.21
CA GLY A 4 -19.37 12.61 1.17
C GLY A 4 -19.00 11.34 1.95
N ALA A 5 -18.46 10.31 1.28
CA ALA A 5 -17.94 9.10 1.93
C ALA A 5 -16.48 9.28 2.40
N ILE A 6 -15.82 10.37 2.02
CA ILE A 6 -14.46 10.68 2.47
C ILE A 6 -14.54 11.23 3.90
N LYS A 7 -13.82 10.59 4.80
CA LYS A 7 -13.80 10.96 6.22
C LYS A 7 -13.29 12.37 6.41
N GLY A 8 -14.07 13.19 7.08
CA GLY A 8 -13.74 14.59 7.33
C GLY A 8 -14.24 15.56 6.26
N VAL A 9 -14.88 15.08 5.20
CA VAL A 9 -15.55 15.92 4.18
C VAL A 9 -17.03 16.04 4.52
N GLY A 10 -17.44 17.22 4.99
CA GLY A 10 -18.82 17.50 5.37
C GLY A 10 -19.73 17.75 4.17
N GLN A 11 -21.04 17.58 4.36
CA GLN A 11 -22.03 17.79 3.32
C GLN A 11 -21.98 19.19 2.72
N ALA A 12 -21.86 20.23 3.55
CA ALA A 12 -21.77 21.62 3.10
C ALA A 12 -20.57 21.88 2.18
N ALA A 13 -19.41 21.25 2.45
CA ALA A 13 -18.25 21.33 1.57
C ALA A 13 -18.53 20.70 0.21
N VAL A 14 -19.19 19.54 0.19
CA VAL A 14 -19.55 18.84 -1.06
C VAL A 14 -20.56 19.66 -1.87
N GLU A 15 -21.58 20.21 -1.23
CA GLU A 15 -22.58 21.06 -1.88
C GLU A 15 -21.95 22.31 -2.49
N ASN A 16 -21.04 22.97 -1.78
CA ASN A 16 -20.29 24.10 -2.33
C ASN A 16 -19.47 23.72 -3.56
N MET A 17 -18.71 22.59 -3.50
CA MET A 17 -17.95 22.10 -4.65
C MET A 17 -18.83 21.81 -5.87
N ILE A 18 -20.03 21.25 -5.65
CA ILE A 18 -20.99 20.96 -6.73
C ILE A 18 -21.49 22.27 -7.34
N THR A 19 -21.94 23.23 -6.53
CA THR A 19 -22.42 24.52 -6.96
C THR A 19 -21.37 25.26 -7.78
N GLU A 20 -20.14 25.32 -7.30
CA GLU A 20 -19.03 25.96 -8.00
C GLU A 20 -18.69 25.28 -9.33
N ARG A 21 -18.75 23.94 -9.37
CA ARG A 21 -18.53 23.19 -10.61
C ARG A 21 -19.67 23.41 -11.63
N GLU A 22 -20.91 23.48 -11.18
CA GLU A 22 -22.07 23.70 -12.05
C GLU A 22 -22.10 25.11 -12.62
N SER A 23 -21.72 26.12 -11.84
CA SER A 23 -21.73 27.53 -12.28
C SER A 23 -20.50 27.89 -13.13
N GLY A 24 -19.31 27.40 -12.76
CA GLY A 24 -18.03 27.77 -13.38
C GLY A 24 -17.36 26.67 -14.22
N GLY A 25 -18.05 25.54 -14.45
CA GLY A 25 -17.46 24.37 -15.16
C GLY A 25 -16.51 23.53 -14.31
N PRO A 26 -15.91 22.49 -14.91
CA PRO A 26 -14.95 21.61 -14.22
C PRO A 26 -13.76 22.39 -13.66
N PHE A 27 -13.27 21.98 -12.50
CA PHE A 27 -12.03 22.48 -11.95
C PHE A 27 -10.85 21.98 -12.79
N ARG A 28 -9.91 22.86 -13.12
CA ARG A 28 -8.78 22.54 -14.01
C ARG A 28 -7.47 22.30 -13.26
N THR A 29 -7.23 23.07 -12.22
CA THR A 29 -6.00 23.00 -11.41
C THR A 29 -6.33 23.10 -9.92
N LEU A 30 -5.35 22.77 -9.06
CA LEU A 30 -5.49 22.94 -7.61
C LEU A 30 -5.75 24.42 -7.23
N ARG A 31 -5.08 25.35 -7.93
CA ARG A 31 -5.25 26.79 -7.70
C ARG A 31 -6.65 27.27 -8.12
N ASP A 32 -7.15 26.82 -9.29
CA ASP A 32 -8.52 27.12 -9.72
C ASP A 32 -9.55 26.58 -8.73
N PHE A 33 -9.34 25.35 -8.23
CA PHE A 33 -10.17 24.77 -7.18
C PHE A 33 -10.16 25.63 -5.91
N CYS A 34 -8.98 25.91 -5.34
CA CYS A 34 -8.87 26.71 -4.11
C CYS A 34 -9.43 28.13 -4.26
N ARG A 35 -9.35 28.74 -5.45
CA ARG A 35 -9.89 30.08 -5.70
C ARG A 35 -11.43 30.12 -5.68
N ARG A 36 -12.08 29.07 -6.14
CA ARG A 36 -13.54 29.02 -6.35
C ARG A 36 -14.31 28.53 -5.14
N ILE A 37 -13.72 27.67 -4.32
CA ILE A 37 -14.41 27.08 -3.16
C ILE A 37 -14.49 28.04 -1.98
N ASP A 38 -15.51 27.84 -1.11
CA ASP A 38 -15.62 28.55 0.17
C ASP A 38 -14.71 27.90 1.24
N HIS A 39 -13.63 28.59 1.61
CA HIS A 39 -12.67 28.13 2.62
C HIS A 39 -13.24 28.05 4.04
N LYS A 40 -14.41 28.65 4.32
CA LYS A 40 -15.09 28.50 5.62
C LYS A 40 -15.71 27.10 5.75
N GLN A 41 -16.15 26.52 4.64
CA GLN A 41 -16.74 25.18 4.59
C GLN A 41 -15.71 24.11 4.23
N THR A 42 -14.67 24.48 3.45
CA THR A 42 -13.64 23.57 2.94
C THR A 42 -12.27 24.02 3.48
N ASN A 43 -12.00 23.64 4.73
CA ASN A 43 -10.73 23.97 5.36
C ASN A 43 -9.57 23.08 4.83
N ARG A 44 -8.33 23.43 5.21
CA ARG A 44 -7.13 22.72 4.80
C ARG A 44 -7.20 21.20 5.04
N ARG A 45 -7.78 20.74 6.16
CA ARG A 45 -7.90 19.29 6.47
C ARG A 45 -8.80 18.57 5.48
N VAL A 46 -9.88 19.22 5.03
CA VAL A 46 -10.76 18.68 3.99
C VAL A 46 -10.00 18.53 2.68
N LEU A 47 -9.21 19.54 2.29
CA LEU A 47 -8.40 19.51 1.07
C LEU A 47 -7.33 18.41 1.13
N GLU A 48 -6.62 18.27 2.24
CA GLU A 48 -5.67 17.18 2.47
C GLU A 48 -6.36 15.80 2.37
N ALA A 49 -7.57 15.65 2.94
CA ALA A 49 -8.33 14.40 2.84
C ALA A 49 -8.75 14.08 1.41
N LEU A 50 -9.19 15.08 0.62
CA LEU A 50 -9.51 14.93 -0.79
C LEU A 50 -8.30 14.49 -1.63
N ILE A 51 -7.12 15.07 -1.39
CA ILE A 51 -5.88 14.68 -2.06
C ILE A 51 -5.51 13.23 -1.69
N ARG A 52 -5.51 12.89 -0.39
CA ARG A 52 -5.18 11.54 0.08
C ARG A 52 -6.15 10.49 -0.44
N ALA A 53 -7.42 10.84 -0.58
CA ALA A 53 -8.45 9.98 -1.14
C ALA A 53 -8.35 9.81 -2.67
N GLY A 54 -7.51 10.60 -3.36
CA GLY A 54 -7.42 10.60 -4.81
C GLY A 54 -8.53 11.37 -5.54
N ALA A 55 -9.36 12.11 -4.79
CA ALA A 55 -10.46 12.86 -5.39
C ALA A 55 -9.99 14.04 -6.25
N MET A 56 -8.73 14.43 -6.13
CA MET A 56 -8.09 15.54 -6.86
C MET A 56 -7.04 15.08 -7.88
N ASP A 57 -6.94 13.79 -8.20
CA ASP A 57 -5.90 13.26 -9.09
C ASP A 57 -5.92 13.88 -10.50
N SER A 58 -7.05 14.44 -10.92
CA SER A 58 -7.20 15.15 -12.20
C SER A 58 -6.72 16.61 -12.20
N LEU A 59 -6.38 17.18 -11.03
CA LEU A 59 -6.05 18.59 -10.88
C LEU A 59 -4.55 18.88 -10.86
N GLY A 60 -3.70 17.86 -10.93
CA GLY A 60 -2.25 18.01 -10.93
C GLY A 60 -1.52 16.74 -11.36
N ALA A 61 -0.19 16.79 -11.36
CA ALA A 61 0.65 15.71 -11.86
C ALA A 61 0.53 14.43 -11.01
N ASN A 62 0.48 14.55 -9.70
CA ASN A 62 0.35 13.46 -8.74
C ASN A 62 0.01 13.99 -7.34
N ARG A 63 -0.34 13.09 -6.41
CA ARG A 63 -0.79 13.46 -5.05
C ARG A 63 0.31 14.11 -4.20
N ALA A 64 1.56 13.69 -4.35
CA ALA A 64 2.70 14.29 -3.66
C ALA A 64 2.87 15.76 -4.05
N THR A 65 2.79 16.05 -5.34
CA THR A 65 2.86 17.41 -5.89
C THR A 65 1.69 18.26 -5.42
N LEU A 66 0.45 17.76 -5.51
CA LEU A 66 -0.75 18.44 -5.03
C LEU A 66 -0.65 18.79 -3.54
N MET A 67 -0.18 17.85 -2.72
CA MET A 67 -0.01 18.07 -1.28
C MET A 67 1.04 19.14 -0.98
N ASN A 68 2.13 19.15 -1.74
CA ASN A 68 3.21 20.17 -1.59
C ASN A 68 2.73 21.55 -2.03
N GLN A 69 1.94 21.66 -3.08
CA GLN A 69 1.43 22.93 -3.61
C GLN A 69 0.23 23.48 -2.81
N LEU A 70 -0.46 22.65 -2.04
CA LEU A 70 -1.69 23.02 -1.32
C LEU A 70 -1.55 24.26 -0.43
N PRO A 71 -0.51 24.43 0.41
CA PRO A 71 -0.38 25.62 1.25
C PRO A 71 -0.30 26.91 0.43
N GLY A 72 0.47 26.89 -0.66
CA GLY A 72 0.62 28.06 -1.56
C GLY A 72 -0.69 28.39 -2.30
N ALA A 73 -1.43 27.36 -2.74
CA ALA A 73 -2.72 27.54 -3.40
C ALA A 73 -3.76 28.16 -2.46
N ILE A 74 -3.83 27.72 -1.20
CA ILE A 74 -4.74 28.31 -0.20
C ILE A 74 -4.35 29.77 0.06
N GLN A 75 -3.06 30.05 0.30
CA GLN A 75 -2.58 31.40 0.57
C GLN A 75 -2.90 32.37 -0.58
N ALA A 76 -2.68 31.95 -1.83
CA ALA A 76 -3.00 32.74 -3.01
C ALA A 76 -4.51 33.03 -3.11
N ALA A 77 -5.38 32.04 -2.85
CA ALA A 77 -6.81 32.20 -2.84
C ALA A 77 -7.30 33.18 -1.76
N GLU A 78 -6.74 33.09 -0.54
CA GLU A 78 -7.04 34.03 0.55
C GLU A 78 -6.60 35.46 0.23
N GLN A 79 -5.42 35.65 -0.35
CA GLN A 79 -4.93 36.96 -0.77
C GLN A 79 -5.84 37.58 -1.82
N GLN A 80 -6.24 36.81 -2.83
CA GLN A 80 -7.14 37.28 -3.86
C GLN A 80 -8.53 37.65 -3.29
N SER A 81 -9.09 36.84 -2.41
CA SER A 81 -10.37 37.13 -1.74
C SER A 81 -10.32 38.40 -0.92
N ARG A 82 -9.19 38.66 -0.19
CA ARG A 82 -8.99 39.90 0.57
C ARG A 82 -8.86 41.12 -0.34
N ALA A 83 -8.15 40.99 -1.47
CA ALA A 83 -8.01 42.10 -2.44
C ALA A 83 -9.37 42.46 -3.07
N GLN A 84 -10.16 41.49 -3.42
CA GLN A 84 -11.54 41.71 -3.93
C GLN A 84 -12.44 42.36 -2.86
N ALA A 85 -12.39 41.89 -1.61
CA ALA A 85 -13.16 42.48 -0.50
C ALA A 85 -12.72 43.91 -0.13
N ALA A 86 -11.45 44.24 -0.36
CA ALA A 86 -10.92 45.60 -0.12
C ALA A 86 -11.21 46.59 -1.25
N GLY A 87 -11.88 46.19 -2.31
CA GLY A 87 -12.22 47.06 -3.45
C GLY A 87 -10.99 47.58 -4.21
N GLN A 88 -9.84 46.90 -4.11
CA GLN A 88 -8.58 47.33 -4.74
C GLN A 88 -8.54 47.14 -6.26
N ASP A 89 -9.61 46.61 -6.88
CA ASP A 89 -9.65 46.38 -8.32
C ASP A 89 -9.89 47.66 -9.16
N ASP A 90 -10.09 48.84 -8.54
CA ASP A 90 -10.57 49.98 -9.33
C ASP A 90 -9.91 51.32 -8.98
N LEU A 91 -8.70 51.39 -8.42
CA LEU A 91 -8.05 52.69 -8.17
C LEU A 91 -7.30 53.25 -9.37
N PHE A 92 -7.07 52.49 -10.42
CA PHE A 92 -6.50 52.94 -11.69
C PHE A 92 -7.32 52.38 -12.86
N GLY A 93 -8.47 52.98 -13.14
CA GLY A 93 -9.36 52.64 -14.27
C GLY A 93 -8.75 52.72 -15.67
N LEU A 94 -7.52 52.26 -15.86
CA LEU A 94 -6.76 52.19 -17.10
C LEU A 94 -6.26 50.75 -17.42
N ALA A 95 -6.65 49.75 -16.68
CA ALA A 95 -6.42 48.37 -17.09
C ALA A 95 -7.51 47.96 -18.05
N ALA A 96 -7.18 47.97 -19.34
CA ALA A 96 -7.97 47.30 -20.37
C ALA A 96 -8.37 45.92 -19.87
N PRO A 97 -9.55 45.36 -20.33
CA PRO A 97 -9.93 44.00 -19.95
C PRO A 97 -8.81 43.06 -20.42
N VAL A 98 -7.93 42.71 -19.50
CA VAL A 98 -6.97 41.64 -19.73
C VAL A 98 -7.83 40.41 -19.92
N GLN A 99 -7.99 40.05 -21.19
CA GLN A 99 -8.59 38.81 -21.59
C GLN A 99 -7.98 37.72 -20.69
N GLN A 100 -8.80 37.20 -19.76
CA GLN A 100 -8.53 36.01 -18.98
C GLN A 100 -8.52 34.79 -19.91
N ALA A 101 -7.57 34.78 -20.81
CA ALA A 101 -7.36 33.69 -21.74
C ALA A 101 -5.87 33.32 -21.69
N ALA A 102 -5.59 32.13 -21.31
CA ALA A 102 -4.36 31.38 -21.57
C ALA A 102 -3.06 31.75 -20.82
N GLY A 103 -3.09 32.44 -19.67
CA GLY A 103 -1.89 32.75 -18.91
C GLY A 103 -1.75 32.04 -17.55
N ASP A 104 -2.82 31.52 -16.99
CA ASP A 104 -2.81 30.91 -15.64
C ASP A 104 -2.25 29.47 -15.63
N ASP A 105 -2.20 28.81 -16.77
CA ASP A 105 -1.70 27.42 -16.90
C ASP A 105 -0.16 27.31 -16.74
N VAL A 106 0.56 28.43 -16.88
CA VAL A 106 2.04 28.43 -16.80
C VAL A 106 2.53 28.67 -15.35
N ALA A 107 1.70 29.24 -14.49
CA ALA A 107 2.10 29.59 -13.12
C ALA A 107 1.99 28.40 -12.13
N ASP A 108 1.35 27.32 -12.51
CA ASP A 108 1.26 26.07 -11.70
C ASP A 108 2.44 25.11 -11.96
N ALA A 109 3.42 25.52 -12.77
CA ALA A 109 4.67 24.79 -13.02
C ALA A 109 5.62 24.85 -11.80
N GLY A 110 5.09 24.58 -10.60
CA GLY A 110 5.90 24.22 -9.46
C GLY A 110 6.64 22.91 -9.75
N GLU A 111 7.72 22.66 -9.03
CA GLU A 111 8.49 21.42 -9.12
C GLU A 111 7.56 20.20 -8.98
N VAL A 112 7.53 19.35 -10.00
CA VAL A 112 6.79 18.07 -9.93
C VAL A 112 7.61 17.12 -9.08
N LEU A 113 7.07 16.79 -7.91
CA LEU A 113 7.69 15.82 -7.01
C LEU A 113 7.45 14.39 -7.49
N PRO A 114 8.35 13.46 -7.16
CA PRO A 114 8.07 12.04 -7.31
C PRO A 114 6.80 11.67 -6.54
N GLU A 115 5.96 10.81 -7.13
CA GLU A 115 4.75 10.33 -6.45
C GLU A 115 5.10 9.59 -5.16
N TRP A 116 4.18 9.62 -4.21
CA TRP A 116 4.28 8.82 -2.99
C TRP A 116 4.49 7.33 -3.31
N SER A 117 5.22 6.66 -2.43
CA SER A 117 5.27 5.20 -2.52
C SER A 117 3.86 4.60 -2.42
N GLU A 118 3.65 3.43 -3.03
CA GLU A 118 2.36 2.74 -2.97
C GLU A 118 1.86 2.58 -1.53
N ALA A 119 2.73 2.23 -0.59
CA ALA A 119 2.39 2.11 0.82
C ALA A 119 1.83 3.41 1.42
N VAL A 120 2.44 4.58 1.14
CA VAL A 120 1.96 5.88 1.62
C VAL A 120 0.62 6.24 0.99
N ARG A 121 0.46 5.99 -0.32
CA ARG A 121 -0.78 6.26 -1.04
C ARG A 121 -1.93 5.41 -0.51
N LEU A 122 -1.72 4.11 -0.35
CA LEU A 122 -2.70 3.18 0.20
C LEU A 122 -3.05 3.49 1.66
N ALA A 123 -2.07 3.90 2.47
CA ALA A 123 -2.33 4.36 3.84
C ALA A 123 -3.25 5.59 3.85
N GLY A 124 -3.03 6.55 2.95
CA GLY A 124 -3.89 7.73 2.80
C GLY A 124 -5.33 7.37 2.39
N GLU A 125 -5.51 6.46 1.45
CA GLU A 125 -6.83 5.93 1.05
C GLU A 125 -7.51 5.22 2.22
N ARG A 126 -6.78 4.37 2.94
CA ARG A 126 -7.30 3.65 4.10
C ARG A 126 -7.75 4.59 5.22
N GLU A 127 -6.97 5.63 5.49
CA GLU A 127 -7.30 6.65 6.49
C GLU A 127 -8.57 7.41 6.13
N THR A 128 -8.71 7.82 4.86
CA THR A 128 -9.75 8.73 4.38
C THR A 128 -11.00 8.04 3.88
N LEU A 129 -10.87 6.91 3.20
CA LEU A 129 -11.98 6.14 2.60
C LEU A 129 -12.36 4.91 3.43
N GLY A 130 -11.47 4.43 4.29
CA GLY A 130 -11.65 3.18 5.02
C GLY A 130 -11.44 1.92 4.17
N LEU A 131 -11.00 2.08 2.92
CA LEU A 131 -10.71 1.00 1.96
C LEU A 131 -9.49 1.37 1.11
N PHE A 132 -8.94 0.41 0.38
CA PHE A 132 -7.89 0.60 -0.62
C PHE A 132 -8.54 0.73 -1.99
N LEU A 133 -8.25 1.79 -2.73
CA LEU A 133 -8.87 2.09 -4.01
C LEU A 133 -7.94 1.82 -5.20
N THR A 134 -6.69 2.26 -5.11
CA THR A 134 -5.74 2.22 -6.23
C THR A 134 -4.82 1.01 -6.22
N GLY A 135 -4.87 0.17 -5.18
CA GLY A 135 -4.03 -1.01 -5.04
C GLY A 135 -4.44 -1.85 -3.83
N HIS A 136 -3.59 -2.82 -3.47
CA HIS A 136 -3.78 -3.64 -2.28
C HIS A 136 -2.42 -3.91 -1.61
N PRO A 137 -2.29 -3.74 -0.28
CA PRO A 137 -0.98 -3.87 0.40
C PRO A 137 -0.28 -5.21 0.19
N ILE A 138 -1.03 -6.30 -0.05
CA ILE A 138 -0.46 -7.63 -0.30
C ILE A 138 0.28 -7.72 -1.64
N THR A 139 0.00 -6.81 -2.59
CA THR A 139 0.58 -6.86 -3.94
C THR A 139 2.10 -6.82 -3.92
N GLU A 140 2.68 -6.05 -3.00
CA GLU A 140 4.13 -5.96 -2.80
C GLU A 140 4.73 -7.33 -2.44
N TYR A 141 3.97 -8.15 -1.70
CA TYR A 141 4.42 -9.45 -1.18
C TYR A 141 3.91 -10.65 -1.99
N GLU A 142 3.08 -10.44 -3.02
CA GLU A 142 2.42 -11.52 -3.75
C GLU A 142 3.42 -12.53 -4.35
N ARG A 143 4.53 -12.03 -4.93
CA ARG A 143 5.59 -12.88 -5.49
C ARG A 143 6.29 -13.73 -4.44
N GLU A 144 6.45 -13.18 -3.23
CA GLU A 144 7.10 -13.87 -2.12
C GLU A 144 6.18 -14.88 -1.44
N LEU A 145 4.89 -14.56 -1.32
CA LEU A 145 3.92 -15.37 -0.59
C LEU A 145 3.37 -16.53 -1.43
N ARG A 146 3.34 -16.38 -2.76
CA ARG A 146 2.82 -17.39 -3.66
C ARG A 146 3.46 -18.78 -3.49
N PRO A 147 4.79 -18.95 -3.39
CA PRO A 147 5.40 -20.27 -3.19
C PRO A 147 5.20 -20.83 -1.76
N ILE A 148 4.72 -20.02 -0.81
CA ILE A 148 4.50 -20.41 0.60
C ILE A 148 3.05 -20.82 0.83
N THR A 149 2.10 -20.31 0.01
CA THR A 149 0.67 -20.52 0.19
C THR A 149 0.16 -21.72 -0.60
N SER A 150 -0.90 -22.36 -0.09
CA SER A 150 -1.58 -23.49 -0.77
C SER A 150 -2.37 -23.05 -2.01
N GLY A 151 -2.59 -21.75 -2.20
CA GLY A 151 -3.33 -21.16 -3.30
C GLY A 151 -3.94 -19.82 -2.89
N ARG A 152 -4.71 -19.23 -3.80
CA ARG A 152 -5.47 -18.00 -3.52
C ARG A 152 -6.70 -18.33 -2.67
N ILE A 153 -7.15 -17.39 -1.85
CA ILE A 153 -8.33 -17.55 -0.99
C ILE A 153 -9.57 -17.93 -1.82
N ALA A 154 -9.74 -17.32 -3.00
CA ALA A 154 -10.86 -17.66 -3.89
C ALA A 154 -10.86 -19.13 -4.36
N ASP A 155 -9.70 -19.75 -4.43
CA ASP A 155 -9.53 -21.07 -5.07
C ASP A 155 -9.43 -22.22 -4.04
N ILE A 156 -9.07 -21.93 -2.78
CA ILE A 156 -8.75 -22.97 -1.79
C ILE A 156 -9.96 -23.78 -1.32
N GLY A 157 -11.17 -23.18 -1.34
CA GLY A 157 -12.38 -23.80 -0.85
C GLY A 157 -12.94 -24.87 -1.79
N GLY A 158 -12.75 -24.72 -3.09
CA GLY A 158 -13.38 -25.59 -4.08
C GLY A 158 -14.91 -25.47 -4.13
N ALA A 159 -15.58 -26.47 -4.71
CA ALA A 159 -17.04 -26.54 -4.76
C ALA A 159 -17.63 -26.73 -3.35
N LYS A 160 -18.78 -26.10 -3.08
CA LYS A 160 -19.52 -26.33 -1.84
C LYS A 160 -19.84 -27.81 -1.67
N PRO A 161 -19.67 -28.39 -0.47
CA PRO A 161 -20.01 -29.77 -0.24
C PRO A 161 -21.52 -29.99 -0.45
N VAL A 162 -21.88 -30.90 -1.35
CA VAL A 162 -23.27 -31.27 -1.62
C VAL A 162 -23.72 -32.38 -0.65
N GLY A 163 -24.72 -32.12 0.16
CA GLY A 163 -25.50 -33.09 0.89
C GLY A 163 -25.02 -33.48 2.28
N GLY A 164 -25.96 -33.57 3.20
CA GLY A 164 -25.94 -34.37 4.42
C GLY A 164 -25.76 -33.64 5.76
N ASN A 165 -26.62 -33.96 6.64
CA ASN A 165 -26.76 -33.71 8.09
C ASN A 165 -26.77 -32.29 8.62
N GLU A 166 -27.82 -32.03 9.33
CA GLU A 166 -28.14 -30.78 10.00
C GLU A 166 -27.03 -30.36 11.00
N GLY A 167 -26.45 -29.22 10.73
CA GLY A 167 -25.74 -28.39 11.69
C GLY A 167 -24.30 -28.79 12.00
N GLY A 168 -23.36 -28.10 11.42
CA GLY A 168 -21.97 -28.13 11.86
C GLY A 168 -20.93 -28.14 10.73
N TRP A 169 -19.66 -28.24 11.13
CA TRP A 169 -18.51 -28.30 10.25
C TRP A 169 -18.48 -29.57 9.41
N ARG A 170 -18.52 -29.46 8.08
CA ARG A 170 -18.58 -30.62 7.17
C ARG A 170 -17.20 -31.10 6.74
N GLY A 171 -17.03 -32.42 6.74
CA GLY A 171 -15.90 -33.15 6.16
C GLY A 171 -14.61 -33.12 6.97
N PRO A 172 -13.64 -33.98 6.59
CA PRO A 172 -12.30 -33.90 7.12
C PRO A 172 -11.68 -32.59 6.61
N GLY A 173 -11.31 -31.69 7.53
CA GLY A 173 -10.73 -30.42 7.15
C GLY A 173 -9.44 -30.57 6.36
N LYS A 174 -9.25 -29.71 5.37
CA LYS A 174 -8.03 -29.62 4.56
C LYS A 174 -7.02 -28.70 5.26
N ASN A 175 -5.79 -29.15 5.43
CA ASN A 175 -4.71 -28.27 5.89
C ASN A 175 -4.35 -27.30 4.78
N VAL A 176 -4.36 -26.02 5.10
CA VAL A 176 -4.04 -24.95 4.15
C VAL A 176 -3.10 -23.93 4.80
N THR A 177 -2.30 -23.31 3.96
CA THR A 177 -1.51 -22.13 4.28
C THR A 177 -2.01 -21.01 3.38
N VAL A 178 -2.50 -19.92 3.96
CA VAL A 178 -2.97 -18.75 3.24
C VAL A 178 -2.26 -17.49 3.74
N ALA A 179 -2.17 -16.50 2.89
CA ALA A 179 -1.65 -15.19 3.26
C ALA A 179 -2.66 -14.11 2.90
N GLY A 180 -2.73 -13.06 3.69
CA GLY A 180 -3.64 -11.96 3.41
C GLY A 180 -3.49 -10.80 4.38
N LEU A 181 -4.24 -9.76 4.11
CA LEU A 181 -4.38 -8.57 4.93
C LEU A 181 -5.50 -8.77 5.95
N VAL A 182 -5.26 -8.44 7.20
CA VAL A 182 -6.27 -8.45 8.26
C VAL A 182 -7.18 -7.23 8.14
N LEU A 183 -8.44 -7.42 7.74
CA LEU A 183 -9.39 -6.33 7.58
C LEU A 183 -10.11 -5.98 8.88
N GLU A 184 -10.65 -6.99 9.55
CA GLU A 184 -11.50 -6.83 10.71
C GLU A 184 -11.19 -7.92 11.74
N ILE A 185 -11.17 -7.53 13.01
CA ILE A 185 -10.97 -8.44 14.14
C ILE A 185 -12.23 -8.41 15.01
N ARG A 186 -12.79 -9.58 15.29
CA ARG A 186 -13.99 -9.77 16.11
C ARG A 186 -13.70 -10.70 17.27
N LYS A 187 -14.13 -10.31 18.45
CA LYS A 187 -14.06 -11.18 19.64
C LYS A 187 -15.47 -11.55 20.11
N ARG A 188 -15.75 -12.85 20.24
CA ARG A 188 -17.02 -13.38 20.74
C ARG A 188 -16.73 -14.44 21.81
N GLY A 189 -16.90 -14.09 23.09
CA GLY A 189 -16.55 -14.97 24.23
C GLY A 189 -15.08 -15.39 24.16
N ASN A 190 -14.83 -16.69 24.16
CA ASN A 190 -13.49 -17.30 24.11
C ASN A 190 -12.96 -17.51 22.67
N ARG A 191 -13.63 -16.99 21.68
CA ARG A 191 -13.19 -17.09 20.27
C ARG A 191 -12.87 -15.72 19.73
N THR A 192 -11.72 -15.61 19.13
CA THR A 192 -11.34 -14.46 18.31
C THR A 192 -11.39 -14.88 16.85
N SER A 193 -11.93 -14.04 15.99
CA SER A 193 -11.86 -14.24 14.54
C SER A 193 -11.42 -12.97 13.86
N PHE A 194 -10.83 -13.11 12.69
CA PHE A 194 -10.51 -11.99 11.81
C PHE A 194 -10.75 -12.35 10.34
N ILE A 195 -11.04 -11.34 9.54
CA ILE A 195 -11.19 -11.50 8.09
C ILE A 195 -9.83 -11.27 7.44
N LEU A 196 -9.39 -12.25 6.67
CA LEU A 196 -8.18 -12.21 5.86
C LEU A 196 -8.57 -11.97 4.40
N ASP A 197 -7.90 -11.03 3.73
CA ASP A 197 -8.14 -10.62 2.35
C ASP A 197 -6.83 -10.73 1.56
N ASP A 198 -6.81 -11.50 0.47
CA ASP A 198 -5.66 -11.64 -0.42
C ASP A 198 -5.89 -10.97 -1.78
N ARG A 199 -6.89 -10.08 -1.88
CA ARG A 199 -7.36 -9.46 -3.12
C ARG A 199 -8.17 -10.39 -4.04
N SER A 200 -7.96 -11.70 -4.00
CA SER A 200 -8.77 -12.66 -4.77
C SER A 200 -10.09 -12.99 -4.08
N GLY A 201 -10.08 -12.97 -2.74
CA GLY A 201 -11.23 -13.29 -1.91
C GLY A 201 -10.98 -12.97 -0.44
N ARG A 202 -12.01 -13.23 0.36
CA ARG A 202 -11.98 -13.05 1.82
C ARG A 202 -12.34 -14.33 2.51
N ILE A 203 -11.69 -14.60 3.65
CA ILE A 203 -11.97 -15.76 4.45
C ILE A 203 -11.94 -15.41 5.93
N GLU A 204 -12.87 -15.96 6.71
CA GLU A 204 -12.83 -15.82 8.17
C GLU A 204 -11.87 -16.85 8.77
N VAL A 205 -10.92 -16.32 9.55
CA VAL A 205 -9.96 -17.11 10.32
C VAL A 205 -10.40 -17.07 11.78
N THR A 206 -10.63 -18.23 12.35
CA THR A 206 -11.03 -18.41 13.77
C THR A 206 -9.88 -18.94 14.60
N LEU A 207 -9.77 -18.42 15.83
CA LEU A 207 -8.74 -18.80 16.78
C LEU A 207 -9.40 -19.21 18.10
N PHE A 208 -8.89 -20.30 18.67
CA PHE A 208 -9.14 -20.61 20.07
C PHE A 208 -8.26 -19.73 20.97
N GLU A 209 -8.64 -19.59 22.22
CA GLU A 209 -8.01 -18.64 23.13
C GLU A 209 -6.51 -18.89 23.33
N ASP A 210 -6.06 -20.15 23.38
CA ASP A 210 -4.66 -20.55 23.48
C ASP A 210 -3.84 -20.06 22.28
N VAL A 211 -4.32 -20.29 21.07
CA VAL A 211 -3.69 -19.81 19.82
C VAL A 211 -3.71 -18.28 19.77
N PHE A 212 -4.82 -17.66 20.16
CA PHE A 212 -4.90 -16.20 20.18
C PHE A 212 -3.88 -15.59 21.14
N GLN A 213 -3.73 -16.11 22.35
CA GLN A 213 -2.76 -15.60 23.32
C GLN A 213 -1.32 -15.72 22.81
N GLN A 214 -1.01 -16.80 22.08
CA GLN A 214 0.31 -17.02 21.50
C GLN A 214 0.66 -15.99 20.41
N TYR A 215 -0.33 -15.62 19.56
CA TYR A 215 -0.10 -14.79 18.37
C TYR A 215 -0.70 -13.39 18.47
N ARG A 216 -1.27 -12.98 19.60
CA ARG A 216 -1.97 -11.70 19.78
C ARG A 216 -1.18 -10.47 19.35
N ALA A 217 0.16 -10.52 19.50
CA ALA A 217 1.05 -9.42 19.13
C ALA A 217 1.14 -9.21 17.60
N LEU A 218 0.87 -10.24 16.80
CA LEU A 218 0.88 -10.18 15.33
C LEU A 218 -0.49 -9.80 14.78
N ILE A 219 -1.57 -10.08 15.52
CA ILE A 219 -2.95 -9.90 15.03
C ILE A 219 -3.35 -8.44 15.23
N ALA A 220 -3.13 -7.65 14.22
CA ALA A 220 -3.53 -6.25 14.17
C ALA A 220 -4.26 -5.95 12.86
N ARG A 221 -5.15 -4.95 12.86
CA ARG A 221 -5.79 -4.48 11.63
C ARG A 221 -4.71 -3.98 10.67
N ASP A 222 -4.91 -4.25 9.38
CA ASP A 222 -4.01 -3.90 8.29
C ASP A 222 -2.62 -4.62 8.34
N ALA A 223 -2.44 -5.62 9.23
CA ALA A 223 -1.27 -6.50 9.20
C ALA A 223 -1.40 -7.53 8.07
N ILE A 224 -0.29 -7.84 7.40
CA ILE A 224 -0.20 -8.95 6.45
C ILE A 224 0.31 -10.17 7.20
N LEU A 225 -0.51 -11.23 7.22
CA LEU A 225 -0.23 -12.46 7.95
C LEU A 225 -0.24 -13.67 7.02
N VAL A 226 0.59 -14.66 7.35
CA VAL A 226 0.53 -16.01 6.82
C VAL A 226 -0.08 -16.90 7.88
N VAL A 227 -1.16 -17.60 7.54
CA VAL A 227 -1.94 -18.43 8.45
C VAL A 227 -1.91 -19.87 7.98
N GLU A 228 -1.42 -20.75 8.82
CA GLU A 228 -1.52 -22.20 8.67
C GLU A 228 -2.71 -22.71 9.50
N GLY A 229 -3.61 -23.44 8.90
CA GLY A 229 -4.79 -23.90 9.62
C GLY A 229 -5.56 -24.99 8.89
N ASN A 230 -6.71 -25.32 9.44
CA ASN A 230 -7.61 -26.31 8.91
C ASN A 230 -8.82 -25.62 8.25
N LEU A 231 -8.97 -25.79 6.96
CA LEU A 231 -10.08 -25.26 6.16
C LEU A 231 -11.28 -26.20 6.26
N ARG A 232 -12.43 -25.65 6.62
CA ARG A 232 -13.71 -26.37 6.69
C ARG A 232 -14.84 -25.49 6.19
N PHE A 233 -15.88 -26.11 5.68
CA PHE A 233 -17.13 -25.42 5.36
C PHE A 233 -17.98 -25.28 6.64
N ASP A 234 -18.48 -24.08 6.89
CA ASP A 234 -19.39 -23.78 8.00
C ASP A 234 -20.81 -23.62 7.46
N ASP A 235 -21.68 -24.57 7.77
CA ASP A 235 -23.07 -24.61 7.29
C ASP A 235 -23.91 -23.43 7.78
N PHE A 236 -23.59 -22.89 8.96
CA PHE A 236 -24.33 -21.75 9.51
C PHE A 236 -23.98 -20.44 8.80
N ALA A 237 -22.73 -20.31 8.37
CA ALA A 237 -22.28 -19.13 7.65
C ALA A 237 -22.44 -19.29 6.14
N ASP A 238 -22.72 -20.50 5.65
CA ASP A 238 -22.73 -20.89 4.24
C ASP A 238 -21.43 -20.52 3.53
N ASP A 239 -20.28 -20.63 4.23
CA ASP A 239 -18.98 -20.21 3.72
C ASP A 239 -17.83 -21.03 4.30
N TRP A 240 -16.67 -20.95 3.63
CA TRP A 240 -15.43 -21.57 4.07
C TRP A 240 -14.79 -20.76 5.20
N ARG A 241 -14.26 -21.47 6.20
CA ARG A 241 -13.54 -20.89 7.32
C ARG A 241 -12.26 -21.64 7.63
N ILE A 242 -11.27 -20.93 8.16
CA ILE A 242 -10.01 -21.51 8.61
C ILE A 242 -9.97 -21.49 10.13
N SER A 243 -9.73 -22.65 10.75
CA SER A 243 -9.31 -22.71 12.16
C SER A 243 -7.77 -22.64 12.19
N ALA A 244 -7.25 -21.52 12.65
CA ALA A 244 -5.80 -21.27 12.66
C ALA A 244 -5.11 -22.16 13.70
N ARG A 245 -3.92 -22.64 13.32
CA ARG A 245 -2.98 -23.35 14.22
C ARG A 245 -1.70 -22.55 14.40
N LYS A 246 -1.25 -21.89 13.33
CA LYS A 246 -0.02 -21.08 13.36
C LYS A 246 -0.24 -19.81 12.57
N ILE A 247 0.30 -18.71 13.08
CA ILE A 247 0.26 -17.40 12.45
C ILE A 247 1.67 -16.82 12.47
N ILE A 248 2.13 -16.32 11.34
CA ILE A 248 3.42 -15.65 11.21
C ILE A 248 3.24 -14.37 10.38
N ASP A 249 4.08 -13.38 10.62
CA ASP A 249 4.19 -12.22 9.75
C ASP A 249 5.09 -12.50 8.53
N VAL A 250 5.20 -11.52 7.62
CA VAL A 250 6.02 -11.66 6.40
C VAL A 250 7.50 -11.83 6.73
N ALA A 251 8.02 -11.18 7.78
CA ALA A 251 9.42 -11.29 8.17
C ALA A 251 9.74 -12.71 8.66
N GLN A 252 8.88 -13.25 9.52
CA GLN A 252 8.99 -14.64 10.01
C GLN A 252 8.82 -15.65 8.86
N ALA A 253 7.91 -15.37 7.91
CA ALA A 253 7.74 -16.21 6.72
C ALA A 253 9.01 -16.25 5.86
N ARG A 254 9.66 -15.10 5.64
CA ARG A 254 10.96 -15.03 4.97
C ARG A 254 12.02 -15.85 5.71
N GLU A 255 12.15 -15.66 7.02
CA GLU A 255 13.16 -16.37 7.83
C GLU A 255 12.93 -17.90 7.81
N GLN A 256 11.67 -18.34 7.82
CA GLN A 256 11.32 -19.76 7.82
C GLN A 256 11.46 -20.42 6.45
N PHE A 257 11.02 -19.75 5.38
CA PHE A 257 10.82 -20.38 4.07
C PHE A 257 11.83 -19.94 3.01
N ALA A 258 12.48 -18.78 3.14
CA ALA A 258 13.49 -18.35 2.17
C ALA A 258 14.74 -19.26 2.26
N ARG A 259 15.16 -19.76 1.13
CA ARG A 259 16.35 -20.65 1.00
C ARG A 259 17.55 -19.93 0.43
N ARG A 260 17.29 -18.95 -0.44
CA ARG A 260 18.36 -18.21 -1.09
C ARG A 260 17.96 -16.77 -1.35
N LEU A 261 18.87 -15.86 -1.08
CA LEU A 261 18.83 -14.47 -1.46
C LEU A 261 19.74 -14.29 -2.68
N VAL A 262 19.15 -13.94 -3.82
CA VAL A 262 19.88 -13.71 -5.07
C VAL A 262 20.01 -12.23 -5.31
N LEU A 263 21.23 -11.75 -5.46
CA LEU A 263 21.57 -10.37 -5.75
C LEU A 263 22.06 -10.28 -7.21
N ARG A 264 21.38 -9.51 -8.04
CA ARG A 264 21.85 -9.25 -9.40
C ARG A 264 22.91 -8.16 -9.36
N TRP A 265 24.06 -8.43 -9.92
CA TRP A 265 25.12 -7.42 -10.03
C TRP A 265 24.62 -6.24 -10.86
N PRO A 266 24.79 -4.97 -10.39
CA PRO A 266 24.29 -3.81 -11.13
C PRO A 266 25.02 -3.66 -12.49
N SER A 267 24.23 -3.47 -13.54
CA SER A 267 24.75 -3.21 -14.90
C SER A 267 25.46 -1.87 -14.93
N GLY A 268 26.58 -1.79 -15.69
CA GLY A 268 27.30 -0.51 -15.89
C GLY A 268 28.43 -0.26 -14.87
N THR A 269 28.71 -1.14 -13.94
CA THR A 269 29.93 -1.11 -13.13
C THR A 269 31.14 -1.60 -13.96
N ASN A 270 31.40 -0.91 -15.09
CA ASN A 270 32.60 -1.12 -15.91
C ASN A 270 33.78 -0.51 -15.16
N GLY A 271 34.51 -1.29 -14.37
CA GLY A 271 35.65 -0.85 -13.58
C GLY A 271 35.73 -1.50 -12.22
N ASP A 272 36.32 -0.81 -11.27
CA ASP A 272 36.48 -1.30 -9.90
C ASP A 272 35.15 -1.40 -9.17
N GLY A 273 34.55 -2.60 -9.12
CA GLY A 273 33.34 -2.92 -8.36
C GLY A 273 33.56 -2.99 -6.85
N SER A 274 34.74 -2.63 -6.35
CA SER A 274 35.11 -2.76 -4.93
C SER A 274 34.17 -1.98 -4.01
N HIS A 275 33.63 -0.84 -4.45
CA HIS A 275 32.66 -0.06 -3.69
C HIS A 275 31.32 -0.80 -3.51
N VAL A 276 30.86 -1.53 -4.52
CA VAL A 276 29.65 -2.36 -4.46
C VAL A 276 29.87 -3.52 -3.50
N ILE A 277 31.02 -4.19 -3.61
CA ILE A 277 31.40 -5.30 -2.71
C ILE A 277 31.41 -4.82 -1.26
N ALA A 278 32.07 -3.69 -0.99
CA ALA A 278 32.13 -3.13 0.36
C ALA A 278 30.75 -2.71 0.90
N ALA A 279 29.86 -2.19 0.03
CA ALA A 279 28.50 -1.84 0.40
C ALA A 279 27.65 -3.09 0.71
N LEU A 280 27.75 -4.15 -0.12
CA LEU A 280 27.08 -5.43 0.11
C LEU A 280 27.56 -6.10 1.40
N GLU A 281 28.89 -6.15 1.62
CA GLU A 281 29.46 -6.69 2.86
C GLU A 281 28.91 -5.96 4.09
N ARG A 282 28.88 -4.63 4.06
CA ARG A 282 28.36 -3.80 5.17
C ARG A 282 26.89 -4.05 5.43
N ALA A 283 26.08 -4.29 4.39
CA ALA A 283 24.66 -4.59 4.53
C ALA A 283 24.42 -6.03 5.05
N LEU A 284 25.17 -7.02 4.55
CA LEU A 284 24.99 -8.43 4.88
C LEU A 284 25.52 -8.77 6.28
N ARG A 285 26.65 -8.20 6.69
CA ARG A 285 27.39 -8.56 7.93
C ARG A 285 26.51 -8.52 9.21
N PRO A 286 25.67 -7.51 9.46
CA PRO A 286 24.81 -7.46 10.66
C PRO A 286 23.70 -8.52 10.68
N ASN A 287 23.34 -9.06 9.50
CA ASN A 287 22.24 -10.00 9.32
C ASN A 287 22.68 -11.47 9.19
N ARG A 288 23.96 -11.75 9.42
CA ARG A 288 24.54 -13.11 9.37
C ARG A 288 23.99 -14.02 10.46
N GLY A 289 24.20 -15.32 10.28
CA GLY A 289 23.74 -16.36 11.21
C GLY A 289 22.29 -16.80 10.99
N GLY A 290 21.72 -16.48 9.82
CA GLY A 290 20.44 -17.02 9.33
C GLY A 290 20.60 -18.35 8.59
N ARG A 291 19.55 -18.76 7.89
CA ARG A 291 19.50 -19.99 7.07
C ARG A 291 19.42 -19.71 5.58
N CYS A 292 19.27 -18.44 5.18
CA CYS A 292 19.13 -18.04 3.80
C CYS A 292 20.50 -17.84 3.17
N ALA A 293 20.88 -18.71 2.24
CA ALA A 293 22.14 -18.60 1.51
C ALA A 293 22.13 -17.38 0.59
N VAL A 294 23.26 -16.70 0.44
CA VAL A 294 23.39 -15.53 -0.44
C VAL A 294 24.09 -15.94 -1.73
N ALA A 295 23.51 -15.56 -2.87
CA ALA A 295 24.12 -15.74 -4.18
C ALA A 295 24.15 -14.40 -4.94
N ILE A 296 25.26 -14.15 -5.64
CA ILE A 296 25.44 -13.00 -6.51
C ILE A 296 25.39 -13.48 -7.95
N ARG A 297 24.45 -12.96 -8.74
CA ARG A 297 24.33 -13.23 -10.18
C ARG A 297 24.96 -12.10 -10.95
N TYR A 298 26.10 -12.38 -11.55
CA TYR A 298 26.76 -11.48 -12.47
C TYR A 298 26.35 -11.81 -13.91
N ALA A 299 25.97 -10.79 -14.68
CA ALA A 299 25.72 -10.90 -16.11
C ALA A 299 26.37 -9.68 -16.78
N GLY A 300 27.45 -9.91 -17.53
CA GLY A 300 28.13 -8.93 -18.38
C GLY A 300 28.13 -9.39 -19.83
N ASP A 301 28.61 -8.52 -20.74
CA ASP A 301 28.61 -8.77 -22.19
C ASP A 301 29.44 -10.01 -22.59
N ALA A 302 30.52 -10.29 -21.88
CA ALA A 302 31.47 -11.36 -22.18
C ALA A 302 31.34 -12.60 -21.31
N ALA A 303 30.69 -12.50 -20.15
CA ALA A 303 30.58 -13.61 -19.20
C ALA A 303 29.38 -13.45 -18.27
N SER A 304 28.85 -14.59 -17.82
CA SER A 304 27.89 -14.68 -16.72
C SER A 304 28.41 -15.62 -15.66
N ALA A 305 28.16 -15.29 -14.39
CA ALA A 305 28.57 -16.10 -13.26
C ALA A 305 27.49 -16.07 -12.16
N ASN A 306 27.39 -17.18 -11.45
CA ASN A 306 26.55 -17.28 -10.26
C ASN A 306 27.44 -17.67 -9.09
N VAL A 307 27.75 -16.72 -8.23
CA VAL A 307 28.64 -16.89 -7.09
C VAL A 307 27.80 -17.10 -5.85
N VAL A 308 27.86 -18.27 -5.23
CA VAL A 308 27.25 -18.58 -3.94
C VAL A 308 28.24 -18.27 -2.86
N LEU A 309 27.86 -17.42 -1.92
CA LEU A 309 28.69 -17.12 -0.75
C LEU A 309 28.67 -18.33 0.20
N GLY A 310 29.77 -18.52 0.95
CA GLY A 310 29.89 -19.62 1.89
C GLY A 310 28.88 -19.52 3.06
N ASP A 311 28.78 -20.60 3.84
CA ASP A 311 27.80 -20.73 4.94
C ASP A 311 27.91 -19.61 5.99
N ASP A 312 29.08 -19.05 6.16
CA ASP A 312 29.32 -17.89 7.02
C ASP A 312 28.54 -16.63 6.57
N TRP A 313 28.05 -16.60 5.36
CA TRP A 313 27.28 -15.50 4.78
C TRP A 313 25.78 -15.80 4.67
N CYS A 314 25.31 -16.90 5.27
CA CYS A 314 23.88 -17.12 5.40
C CYS A 314 23.24 -16.04 6.27
N VAL A 315 22.16 -15.44 5.79
CA VAL A 315 21.52 -14.27 6.41
C VAL A 315 20.10 -14.54 6.90
N ARG A 316 19.62 -13.64 7.77
CA ARG A 316 18.20 -13.48 8.08
C ARG A 316 17.64 -12.40 7.15
N PRO A 317 16.72 -12.73 6.23
CA PRO A 317 16.24 -11.79 5.23
C PRO A 317 15.17 -10.83 5.81
N SER A 318 15.62 -9.92 6.68
CA SER A 318 14.79 -8.87 7.27
C SER A 318 14.37 -7.84 6.20
N GLN A 319 13.29 -7.11 6.46
CA GLN A 319 12.83 -6.04 5.57
C GLN A 319 13.92 -4.97 5.38
N ASP A 320 14.56 -4.53 6.47
CA ASP A 320 15.65 -3.57 6.44
C ASP A 320 16.85 -4.04 5.57
N LEU A 321 17.21 -5.33 5.66
CA LEU A 321 18.24 -5.89 4.78
C LEU A 321 17.84 -5.81 3.31
N ILE A 322 16.61 -6.21 2.96
CA ILE A 322 16.11 -6.21 1.58
C ILE A 322 16.08 -4.79 1.02
N GLU A 323 15.62 -3.82 1.80
CA GLU A 323 15.60 -2.41 1.39
C GLU A 323 17.00 -1.85 1.17
N ARG A 324 17.94 -2.10 2.08
CA ARG A 324 19.36 -1.69 1.93
C ARG A 324 20.01 -2.31 0.71
N LEU A 325 19.79 -3.59 0.49
CA LEU A 325 20.29 -4.28 -0.70
C LEU A 325 19.66 -3.70 -1.98
N GLY A 326 18.36 -3.41 -1.95
CA GLY A 326 17.66 -2.75 -3.05
C GLY A 326 18.21 -1.35 -3.38
N GLN A 327 18.75 -0.63 -2.41
CA GLN A 327 19.46 0.65 -2.66
C GLN A 327 20.81 0.44 -3.35
N ILE A 328 21.47 -0.70 -3.14
CA ILE A 328 22.80 -1.00 -3.69
C ILE A 328 22.68 -1.58 -5.10
N VAL A 329 21.83 -2.60 -5.30
CA VAL A 329 21.72 -3.36 -6.56
C VAL A 329 20.47 -3.05 -7.38
N GLY A 330 19.64 -2.11 -6.92
CA GLY A 330 18.31 -1.84 -7.46
C GLY A 330 17.26 -2.80 -6.87
N ARG A 331 16.01 -2.34 -6.72
CA ARG A 331 14.91 -3.16 -6.16
C ARG A 331 14.67 -4.44 -6.95
N GLU A 332 14.71 -4.36 -8.28
CA GLU A 332 14.60 -5.52 -9.19
C GLU A 332 15.82 -6.46 -9.14
N GLY A 333 16.92 -6.01 -8.53
CA GLY A 333 18.15 -6.77 -8.34
C GLY A 333 18.14 -7.68 -7.13
N VAL A 334 17.13 -7.59 -6.25
CA VAL A 334 17.01 -8.41 -5.03
C VAL A 334 15.89 -9.42 -5.21
N GLU A 335 16.20 -10.71 -5.15
CA GLU A 335 15.26 -11.80 -5.34
C GLU A 335 15.37 -12.81 -4.20
N LEU A 336 14.25 -13.11 -3.52
CA LEU A 336 14.15 -14.20 -2.55
C LEU A 336 13.63 -15.46 -3.25
N VAL A 337 14.36 -16.56 -3.09
CA VAL A 337 13.98 -17.87 -3.61
C VAL A 337 13.53 -18.75 -2.45
N TYR A 338 12.33 -19.29 -2.58
CA TYR A 338 11.70 -20.15 -1.60
C TYR A 338 11.80 -21.63 -2.04
N ALA A 339 11.79 -22.55 -1.09
CA ALA A 339 11.66 -23.95 -1.44
C ALA A 339 10.28 -24.22 -2.05
N PRO A 340 10.16 -25.01 -3.13
CA PRO A 340 8.87 -25.53 -3.55
C PRO A 340 8.26 -26.37 -2.42
N GLN A 341 6.96 -26.20 -2.16
CA GLN A 341 6.20 -27.05 -1.23
C GLN A 341 5.93 -28.43 -1.83
#